data_ab22ea8b14fa2e6a37e6a4a2f337f948
#
_entry.id   ab22ea8b14fa2e6a37e6a4a2f337f948
#
_cell.length_a   1.000
_cell.length_b   1.000
_cell.length_c   1.000
_cell.angle_alpha   90.00
_cell.angle_beta   90.00
_cell.angle_gamma   90.00
#
_symmetry.space_group_name_H-M   'P 1'
#
loop_
_entity.id
_entity.type
_entity.pdbx_description
1 polymer ?
#
loop_
_entity_poly.entity_id
_entity_poly.type
_entity_poly.pdbx_seq_one_letter_code
_entity_poly.pdbx_strand_id
1 'polypeptide(L)'
;MKFLPGLLFGALLIAAPVAAAERLPAVLHVHSTLSTGQLSLDELATLAEQGGIGALLLSENYLLRVEYGLPPFRALTRVTYTERSVLASGIDEYLRRVEEVRRRFPRVLVLPGVEVMPYYRWSGSPLRFDMTASDTQKNLLVFGINDPHVLRALPAIGNPYTGRYTWQSVLDAAPAVLIVPGTVLLAVKRRRRQRLGRAVVVVQRRSWFAGAVLCTIGVVALGRAWPFTSEPYPPYENLGLTAHQDLIDAVERAGGVTVWSFPEAQDSGARKVGLVNVSWETAPYADDLLRTFRYTAFGGVYENATRFERPGDGWDRLLREYATNERRVPAWAVGESGFHEFSAGKRFGTLQTVFLVNARSEAAVLDAFRHGRMYALHRTAKEALELGAFTVSAGAATASSGDTLMAPPGTPIEAAVAIDASDGGAHEVRVALVRDGAVVEAWSGVTPFRARHRATFDGRPSFFRVDARGPSPHRLLTNPIFVKP
;
A
#
# COMPACT_ATOMS: atom_id res chain seq x y z
N MET A 1 -1.13 -27.61 72.89
CA MET A 1 -1.45 -27.59 71.46
C MET A 1 -2.44 -26.48 71.18
N LYS A 2 -2.01 -25.36 70.67
CA LYS A 2 -2.85 -24.21 70.30
C LYS A 2 -2.96 -24.15 68.77
N PHE A 3 -4.17 -24.32 68.29
CA PHE A 3 -4.48 -24.14 66.85
C PHE A 3 -4.61 -22.64 66.51
N LEU A 4 -3.85 -22.12 65.54
CA LEU A 4 -4.08 -20.82 64.94
C LEU A 4 -5.03 -21.02 63.73
N PRO A 5 -6.05 -20.15 63.52
CA PRO A 5 -6.84 -20.15 62.31
C PRO A 5 -6.11 -19.33 61.24
N GLY A 6 -5.89 -19.95 60.07
CA GLY A 6 -5.36 -19.28 58.88
C GLY A 6 -6.42 -18.36 58.25
N LEU A 7 -6.12 -17.07 58.13
CA LEU A 7 -6.87 -16.09 57.39
C LEU A 7 -6.59 -16.29 55.88
N LEU A 8 -7.57 -16.77 55.12
CA LEU A 8 -7.58 -16.70 53.67
C LEU A 8 -7.88 -15.26 53.23
N PHE A 9 -6.87 -14.56 52.72
CA PHE A 9 -7.04 -13.31 52.02
C PHE A 9 -7.51 -13.64 50.57
N GLY A 10 -8.81 -13.52 50.32
CA GLY A 10 -9.35 -13.52 48.95
C GLY A 10 -8.99 -12.22 48.24
N ALA A 11 -8.05 -12.27 47.33
CA ALA A 11 -7.76 -11.15 46.44
C ALA A 11 -8.98 -10.93 45.53
N LEU A 12 -9.75 -9.90 45.79
CA LEU A 12 -10.80 -9.41 44.91
C LEU A 12 -10.11 -8.75 43.71
N LEU A 13 -10.00 -9.46 42.59
CA LEU A 13 -9.63 -8.89 41.32
C LEU A 13 -10.76 -7.95 40.87
N ILE A 14 -10.64 -6.67 41.19
CA ILE A 14 -11.48 -5.62 40.64
C ILE A 14 -11.07 -5.51 39.18
N ALA A 15 -11.87 -6.08 38.24
CA ALA A 15 -11.74 -5.81 36.85
C ALA A 15 -11.95 -4.30 36.62
N ALA A 16 -10.89 -3.61 36.26
CA ALA A 16 -10.99 -2.20 35.85
C ALA A 16 -11.99 -2.11 34.67
N PRO A 17 -12.89 -1.10 34.67
CA PRO A 17 -13.78 -0.90 33.57
C PRO A 17 -12.93 -0.70 32.26
N VAL A 18 -13.17 -1.55 31.27
CA VAL A 18 -12.58 -1.37 29.95
C VAL A 18 -13.09 -0.01 29.46
N ALA A 19 -12.21 0.98 29.39
CA ALA A 19 -12.54 2.28 28.85
C ALA A 19 -13.12 2.09 27.44
N ALA A 20 -14.25 2.74 27.15
CA ALA A 20 -14.85 2.69 25.83
C ALA A 20 -13.81 3.17 24.80
N ALA A 21 -13.61 2.39 23.75
CA ALA A 21 -12.64 2.74 22.69
C ALA A 21 -12.97 4.11 22.10
N GLU A 22 -11.98 4.98 22.03
CA GLU A 22 -12.11 6.31 21.41
C GLU A 22 -12.18 6.13 19.89
N ARG A 23 -13.09 6.87 19.21
CA ARG A 23 -13.13 6.97 17.76
C ARG A 23 -12.10 7.97 17.29
N LEU A 24 -11.14 7.54 16.52
CA LEU A 24 -10.09 8.39 15.93
C LEU A 24 -10.29 8.46 14.41
N PRO A 25 -10.95 9.49 13.88
CA PRO A 25 -11.07 9.71 12.45
C PRO A 25 -9.71 9.95 11.83
N ALA A 26 -9.39 9.22 10.77
CA ALA A 26 -8.12 9.31 10.07
C ALA A 26 -8.31 9.44 8.56
N VAL A 27 -7.46 10.22 7.91
CA VAL A 27 -7.29 10.20 6.46
C VAL A 27 -6.09 9.36 6.12
N LEU A 28 -6.32 8.32 5.33
CA LEU A 28 -5.34 7.35 4.88
C LEU A 28 -5.08 7.56 3.39
N HIS A 29 -3.84 7.38 2.95
CA HIS A 29 -3.36 7.59 1.60
C HIS A 29 -3.35 9.08 1.21
N VAL A 30 -2.37 9.79 1.77
CA VAL A 30 -2.17 11.23 1.55
C VAL A 30 -0.74 11.49 1.12
N HIS A 31 -0.59 12.30 0.06
CA HIS A 31 0.70 12.73 -0.47
C HIS A 31 0.94 14.20 -0.18
N SER A 32 2.18 14.54 0.15
CA SER A 32 2.62 15.92 0.33
C SER A 32 3.61 16.34 -0.76
N THR A 33 4.12 17.58 -0.64
CA THR A 33 5.20 18.09 -1.50
C THR A 33 6.52 17.33 -1.36
N LEU A 34 6.63 16.39 -0.43
CA LEU A 34 7.78 15.47 -0.33
C LEU A 34 7.80 14.44 -1.45
N SER A 35 6.64 14.12 -2.04
CA SER A 35 6.52 13.33 -3.26
C SER A 35 5.66 14.04 -4.31
N THR A 36 4.50 13.53 -4.64
CA THR A 36 3.65 14.02 -5.75
C THR A 36 2.49 14.92 -5.31
N GLY A 37 2.30 15.13 -4.02
CA GLY A 37 1.26 16.01 -3.51
C GLY A 37 1.60 17.49 -3.71
N GLN A 38 0.60 18.36 -3.69
CA GLN A 38 0.75 19.82 -3.85
C GLN A 38 0.83 20.56 -2.52
N LEU A 39 0.32 19.98 -1.43
CA LEU A 39 0.33 20.60 -0.11
C LEU A 39 1.54 20.12 0.70
N SER A 40 2.11 21.02 1.50
CA SER A 40 3.12 20.67 2.50
C SER A 40 2.52 19.83 3.63
N LEU A 41 3.37 19.17 4.41
CA LEU A 41 2.92 18.43 5.59
C LEU A 41 2.22 19.34 6.61
N ASP A 42 2.66 20.60 6.75
CA ASP A 42 2.06 21.59 7.64
C ASP A 42 0.65 21.99 7.20
N GLU A 43 0.45 22.20 5.89
CA GLU A 43 -0.88 22.51 5.34
C GLU A 43 -1.81 21.32 5.51
N LEU A 44 -1.36 20.10 5.27
CA LEU A 44 -2.14 18.88 5.50
C LEU A 44 -2.52 18.72 6.97
N ALA A 45 -1.59 18.94 7.90
CA ALA A 45 -1.87 18.88 9.34
C ALA A 45 -2.84 19.97 9.77
N THR A 46 -2.75 21.19 9.20
CA THR A 46 -3.69 22.28 9.43
C THR A 46 -5.10 21.90 8.96
N LEU A 47 -5.23 21.35 7.76
CA LEU A 47 -6.51 20.87 7.23
C LEU A 47 -7.10 19.74 8.10
N ALA A 48 -6.26 18.83 8.59
CA ALA A 48 -6.70 17.77 9.47
C ALA A 48 -7.25 18.33 10.80
N GLU A 49 -6.52 19.27 11.42
CA GLU A 49 -6.95 19.90 12.67
C GLU A 49 -8.26 20.66 12.49
N GLN A 50 -8.40 21.44 11.41
CA GLN A 50 -9.64 22.17 11.06
C GLN A 50 -10.81 21.24 10.74
N GLY A 51 -10.54 20.10 10.12
CA GLY A 51 -11.53 19.09 9.76
C GLY A 51 -11.92 18.12 10.87
N GLY A 52 -11.35 18.25 12.08
CA GLY A 52 -11.59 17.34 13.20
C GLY A 52 -11.01 15.93 12.96
N ILE A 53 -9.98 15.83 12.09
CA ILE A 53 -9.29 14.59 11.76
C ILE A 53 -8.19 14.38 12.78
N GLY A 54 -8.26 13.28 13.51
CA GLY A 54 -7.33 12.95 14.59
C GLY A 54 -6.03 12.31 14.13
N ALA A 55 -5.99 11.73 12.92
CA ALA A 55 -4.78 11.11 12.38
C ALA A 55 -4.61 11.29 10.87
N LEU A 56 -3.36 11.45 10.44
CA LEU A 56 -2.92 11.45 9.03
C LEU A 56 -2.00 10.27 8.81
N LEU A 57 -2.39 9.35 7.94
CA LEU A 57 -1.55 8.25 7.49
C LEU A 57 -0.98 8.63 6.12
N LEU A 58 0.25 9.12 6.13
CA LEU A 58 0.96 9.53 4.92
C LEU A 58 1.28 8.32 4.05
N SER A 59 1.24 8.49 2.75
CA SER A 59 1.60 7.45 1.78
C SER A 59 2.45 8.08 0.67
N GLU A 60 3.54 8.72 1.07
CA GLU A 60 4.45 9.34 0.11
C GLU A 60 4.96 8.31 -0.89
N ASN A 61 5.05 8.68 -2.15
CA ASN A 61 5.59 7.76 -3.14
C ASN A 61 7.01 7.32 -2.75
N TYR A 62 7.18 6.01 -2.59
CA TYR A 62 8.44 5.40 -2.17
C TYR A 62 9.53 5.60 -3.21
N LEU A 63 9.28 5.09 -4.42
CA LEU A 63 10.13 5.25 -5.60
C LEU A 63 9.28 5.24 -6.87
N LEU A 64 9.21 6.38 -7.55
CA LEU A 64 8.59 6.48 -8.86
C LEU A 64 9.68 6.49 -9.93
N ARG A 65 10.05 5.29 -10.37
CA ARG A 65 11.09 5.09 -11.36
C ARG A 65 10.66 4.05 -12.38
N VAL A 66 10.63 4.47 -13.64
CA VAL A 66 10.36 3.58 -14.78
C VAL A 66 11.55 3.63 -15.72
N GLU A 67 12.05 2.47 -16.11
CA GLU A 67 13.22 2.39 -16.98
C GLU A 67 13.06 1.32 -18.06
N TYR A 68 13.69 1.57 -19.20
CA TYR A 68 13.78 0.62 -20.30
C TYR A 68 15.19 0.60 -20.89
N GLY A 69 15.71 -0.60 -21.16
CA GLY A 69 16.98 -0.83 -21.82
C GLY A 69 16.87 -1.90 -22.90
N LEU A 70 17.55 -1.69 -24.04
CA LEU A 70 17.58 -2.62 -25.16
C LEU A 70 18.43 -3.85 -24.85
N PRO A 71 17.93 -5.08 -25.06
CA PRO A 71 18.75 -6.28 -24.94
C PRO A 71 19.85 -6.30 -26.01
N PRO A 72 20.98 -6.99 -25.80
CA PRO A 72 21.36 -7.66 -24.58
C PRO A 72 21.99 -6.73 -23.53
N PHE A 73 22.40 -5.52 -23.90
CA PHE A 73 23.14 -4.57 -23.06
C PHE A 73 22.21 -3.51 -22.46
N ARG A 74 21.27 -3.97 -21.63
CA ARG A 74 20.20 -3.12 -21.09
C ARG A 74 20.72 -1.96 -20.27
N ALA A 75 21.73 -2.16 -19.43
CA ALA A 75 22.32 -1.09 -18.64
C ALA A 75 22.94 0.02 -19.50
N LEU A 76 23.63 -0.33 -20.60
CA LEU A 76 24.25 0.62 -21.52
C LEU A 76 23.23 1.50 -22.23
N THR A 77 22.10 0.90 -22.67
CA THR A 77 21.05 1.58 -23.44
C THR A 77 19.90 2.12 -22.61
N ARG A 78 19.97 1.98 -21.29
CA ARG A 78 18.90 2.33 -20.35
C ARG A 78 18.51 3.80 -20.45
N VAL A 79 17.20 4.02 -20.64
CA VAL A 79 16.52 5.30 -20.45
C VAL A 79 15.67 5.20 -19.20
N THR A 80 15.80 6.16 -18.30
CA THR A 80 15.12 6.17 -17.01
C THR A 80 14.27 7.44 -16.89
N TYR A 81 13.04 7.28 -16.47
CA TYR A 81 12.18 8.35 -16.01
C TYR A 81 11.99 8.23 -14.50
N THR A 82 12.17 9.31 -13.77
CA THR A 82 12.04 9.32 -12.30
C THR A 82 11.26 10.56 -11.88
N GLU A 83 10.29 10.38 -10.99
CA GLU A 83 9.57 11.46 -10.34
C GLU A 83 10.01 11.62 -8.87
N ARG A 84 9.53 12.70 -8.24
CA ARG A 84 9.80 12.94 -6.82
C ARG A 84 9.27 11.79 -5.98
N SER A 85 10.13 11.29 -5.09
CA SER A 85 9.82 10.17 -4.20
C SER A 85 10.73 10.24 -2.97
N VAL A 86 10.29 9.65 -1.87
CA VAL A 86 11.02 9.76 -0.60
C VAL A 86 12.33 8.98 -0.60
N LEU A 87 12.43 7.89 -1.37
CA LEU A 87 13.70 7.18 -1.51
C LEU A 87 14.74 8.02 -2.28
N ALA A 88 14.30 8.74 -3.32
CA ALA A 88 15.18 9.60 -4.11
C ALA A 88 15.59 10.88 -3.36
N SER A 89 14.68 11.44 -2.55
CA SER A 89 14.90 12.65 -1.77
C SER A 89 15.63 12.42 -0.44
N GLY A 90 15.60 11.18 0.06
CA GLY A 90 16.22 10.75 1.31
C GLY A 90 15.22 10.38 2.39
N ILE A 91 15.25 9.10 2.80
CA ILE A 91 14.35 8.56 3.84
C ILE A 91 14.54 9.25 5.18
N ASP A 92 15.78 9.54 5.59
CA ASP A 92 16.05 10.23 6.86
C ASP A 92 15.42 11.62 6.90
N GLU A 93 15.52 12.36 5.80
CA GLU A 93 14.91 13.70 5.67
C GLU A 93 13.39 13.61 5.75
N TYR A 94 12.79 12.61 5.10
CA TYR A 94 11.36 12.35 5.20
C TYR A 94 10.91 12.13 6.64
N LEU A 95 11.54 11.19 7.35
CA LEU A 95 11.20 10.88 8.74
C LEU A 95 11.44 12.08 9.67
N ARG A 96 12.52 12.83 9.47
CA ARG A 96 12.80 14.05 10.21
C ARG A 96 11.70 15.10 10.02
N ARG A 97 11.22 15.30 8.79
CA ARG A 97 10.13 16.24 8.48
C ARG A 97 8.82 15.82 9.14
N VAL A 98 8.48 14.55 9.12
CA VAL A 98 7.30 14.04 9.83
C VAL A 98 7.40 14.35 11.32
N GLU A 99 8.56 14.11 11.94
CA GLU A 99 8.75 14.36 13.36
C GLU A 99 8.67 15.86 13.71
N GLU A 100 9.11 16.75 12.82
CA GLU A 100 8.95 18.20 12.99
C GLU A 100 7.49 18.63 12.98
N VAL A 101 6.68 18.04 12.08
CA VAL A 101 5.25 18.34 12.00
C VAL A 101 4.51 17.78 13.23
N ARG A 102 4.83 16.58 13.68
CA ARG A 102 4.29 16.00 14.93
C ARG A 102 4.44 16.93 16.13
N ARG A 103 5.61 17.56 16.26
CA ARG A 103 5.87 18.53 17.35
C ARG A 103 5.07 19.82 17.22
N ARG A 104 4.79 20.28 16.00
CA ARG A 104 4.03 21.52 15.74
C ARG A 104 2.51 21.32 15.84
N PHE A 105 2.04 20.13 15.50
CA PHE A 105 0.61 19.78 15.47
C PHE A 105 0.29 18.59 16.41
N PRO A 106 0.42 18.78 17.73
CA PRO A 106 0.26 17.67 18.70
C PRO A 106 -1.16 17.09 18.78
N ARG A 107 -2.15 17.78 18.21
CA ARG A 107 -3.54 17.30 18.14
C ARG A 107 -3.78 16.34 16.99
N VAL A 108 -2.91 16.30 15.98
CA VAL A 108 -3.01 15.44 14.82
C VAL A 108 -1.90 14.40 14.88
N LEU A 109 -2.27 13.15 14.94
CA LEU A 109 -1.31 12.04 14.92
C LEU A 109 -0.85 11.80 13.47
N VAL A 110 0.36 12.23 13.12
CA VAL A 110 0.91 12.02 11.78
C VAL A 110 1.71 10.72 11.76
N LEU A 111 1.28 9.73 11.01
CA LEU A 111 1.98 8.47 10.82
C LEU A 111 2.73 8.49 9.49
N PRO A 112 4.06 8.27 9.49
CA PRO A 112 4.80 8.08 8.25
C PRO A 112 4.39 6.77 7.59
N GLY A 113 4.29 6.80 6.28
CA GLY A 113 4.03 5.65 5.45
C GLY A 113 4.46 5.94 4.02
N VAL A 114 4.51 4.92 3.21
CA VAL A 114 4.92 5.03 1.82
C VAL A 114 3.98 4.24 0.91
N GLU A 115 3.74 4.78 -0.28
CA GLU A 115 3.13 4.05 -1.37
C GLU A 115 4.23 3.44 -2.24
N VAL A 116 4.20 2.12 -2.36
CA VAL A 116 5.22 1.35 -3.07
C VAL A 116 4.61 0.73 -4.32
N MET A 117 5.22 0.96 -5.47
CA MET A 117 5.02 0.20 -6.69
C MET A 117 6.01 -0.97 -6.70
N PRO A 118 5.60 -2.19 -6.33
CA PRO A 118 6.55 -3.30 -6.23
C PRO A 118 7.09 -3.76 -7.57
N TYR A 119 6.24 -3.64 -8.62
CA TYR A 119 6.54 -4.16 -9.95
C TYR A 119 5.69 -3.48 -11.03
N TYR A 120 6.25 -3.38 -12.24
CA TYR A 120 5.57 -3.11 -13.48
C TYR A 120 6.21 -3.95 -14.60
N ARG A 121 5.51 -4.13 -15.70
CA ARG A 121 6.00 -4.94 -16.81
C ARG A 121 5.92 -4.20 -18.14
N TRP A 122 6.99 -4.29 -18.93
CA TRP A 122 7.00 -3.80 -20.31
C TRP A 122 6.46 -4.84 -21.29
N SER A 123 5.65 -4.36 -22.25
CA SER A 123 5.26 -5.05 -23.48
C SER A 123 5.49 -4.14 -24.66
N GLY A 124 5.42 -4.71 -25.90
CA GLY A 124 5.77 -3.96 -27.11
C GLY A 124 7.27 -3.84 -27.38
N SER A 125 7.66 -2.91 -28.24
CA SER A 125 9.06 -2.69 -28.61
C SER A 125 9.30 -1.27 -29.09
N PRO A 126 10.40 -0.63 -28.68
CA PRO A 126 10.77 0.68 -29.20
C PRO A 126 11.09 0.66 -30.70
N LEU A 127 11.46 -0.50 -31.28
CA LEU A 127 11.68 -0.67 -32.70
C LEU A 127 10.37 -0.68 -33.54
N ARG A 128 9.24 -0.95 -32.84
CA ARG A 128 7.89 -0.85 -33.44
C ARG A 128 7.22 0.47 -33.10
N PHE A 129 7.93 1.35 -32.37
CA PHE A 129 7.45 2.63 -31.88
C PHE A 129 6.23 2.52 -30.95
N ASP A 130 6.00 1.35 -30.36
CA ASP A 130 4.93 1.06 -29.41
C ASP A 130 5.49 0.38 -28.16
N MET A 131 5.18 0.91 -27.03
CA MET A 131 5.58 0.35 -25.72
C MET A 131 4.46 0.58 -24.71
N THR A 132 4.17 -0.43 -23.93
CA THR A 132 3.21 -0.33 -22.83
C THR A 132 3.83 -0.81 -21.52
N ALA A 133 3.75 0.02 -20.48
CA ALA A 133 4.06 -0.35 -19.12
C ALA A 133 2.76 -0.76 -18.43
N SER A 134 2.61 -2.03 -18.09
CA SER A 134 1.44 -2.55 -17.38
C SER A 134 1.68 -2.61 -15.88
N ASP A 135 0.62 -2.50 -15.07
CA ASP A 135 0.63 -2.61 -13.61
C ASP A 135 1.38 -1.47 -12.88
N THR A 136 1.50 -0.30 -13.49
CA THR A 136 2.23 0.86 -12.94
C THR A 136 1.55 1.52 -11.72
N GLN A 137 0.29 1.21 -11.45
CA GLN A 137 -0.50 1.69 -10.31
C GLN A 137 -1.04 0.53 -9.44
N LYS A 138 -0.44 -0.65 -9.53
CA LYS A 138 -0.75 -1.76 -8.64
C LYS A 138 0.10 -1.63 -7.37
N ASN A 139 -0.33 -0.74 -6.49
CA ASN A 139 0.45 -0.26 -5.37
C ASN A 139 0.07 -0.91 -4.04
N LEU A 140 1.02 -0.92 -3.12
CA LEU A 140 0.83 -1.28 -1.72
C LEU A 140 1.20 -0.09 -0.84
N LEU A 141 0.32 0.28 0.08
CA LEU A 141 0.64 1.24 1.14
C LEU A 141 1.31 0.50 2.28
N VAL A 142 2.34 1.09 2.85
CA VAL A 142 3.16 0.53 3.93
C VAL A 142 3.18 1.51 5.10
N PHE A 143 2.81 1.04 6.29
CA PHE A 143 2.83 1.83 7.53
C PHE A 143 3.52 1.08 8.66
N GLY A 144 3.96 1.82 9.69
CA GLY A 144 4.52 1.25 10.91
C GLY A 144 5.96 0.80 10.80
N ILE A 145 6.70 1.27 9.79
CA ILE A 145 8.15 1.08 9.66
C ILE A 145 8.82 2.44 9.80
N ASN A 146 9.48 2.67 10.93
CA ASN A 146 10.16 3.93 11.25
C ASN A 146 11.69 3.80 11.20
N ASP A 147 12.22 2.58 10.98
CA ASP A 147 13.65 2.36 10.77
C ASP A 147 14.03 2.73 9.33
N PRO A 148 14.89 3.75 9.13
CA PRO A 148 15.30 4.18 7.80
C PRO A 148 16.07 3.11 7.02
N HIS A 149 16.77 2.19 7.69
CA HIS A 149 17.47 1.09 7.02
C HIS A 149 16.48 0.08 6.43
N VAL A 150 15.44 -0.25 7.19
CA VAL A 150 14.38 -1.15 6.74
C VAL A 150 13.59 -0.51 5.58
N LEU A 151 13.21 0.77 5.71
CA LEU A 151 12.52 1.50 4.66
C LEU A 151 13.34 1.55 3.36
N ARG A 152 14.66 1.80 3.43
CA ARG A 152 15.52 1.78 2.23
C ARG A 152 15.58 0.42 1.54
N ALA A 153 15.43 -0.67 2.28
CA ALA A 153 15.56 -2.03 1.79
C ALA A 153 14.24 -2.66 1.35
N LEU A 154 13.14 -1.91 1.26
CA LEU A 154 11.86 -2.46 0.82
C LEU A 154 11.98 -3.03 -0.60
N PRO A 155 11.46 -4.26 -0.83
CA PRO A 155 11.41 -4.87 -2.14
C PRO A 155 10.52 -4.07 -3.09
N ALA A 156 11.16 -3.34 -4.01
CA ALA A 156 10.47 -2.57 -5.03
C ALA A 156 11.34 -2.50 -6.29
N ILE A 157 10.72 -2.54 -7.43
CA ILE A 157 11.41 -2.40 -8.71
C ILE A 157 12.17 -1.07 -8.79
N GLY A 158 13.39 -1.11 -9.30
CA GLY A 158 14.26 0.06 -9.44
C GLY A 158 14.91 0.53 -8.15
N ASN A 159 14.70 -0.15 -7.01
CA ASN A 159 15.33 0.19 -5.75
C ASN A 159 16.83 -0.17 -5.77
N PRO A 160 17.75 0.84 -5.70
CA PRO A 160 19.18 0.57 -5.80
C PRO A 160 19.74 -0.20 -4.58
N TYR A 161 19.02 -0.24 -3.46
CA TYR A 161 19.47 -0.94 -2.24
C TYR A 161 19.12 -2.43 -2.22
N THR A 162 18.30 -2.91 -3.16
CA THR A 162 17.88 -4.33 -3.25
C THR A 162 18.56 -5.10 -4.36
N GLY A 163 19.41 -4.44 -5.16
CA GLY A 163 20.15 -5.04 -6.26
C GLY A 163 20.99 -6.25 -5.85
N ARG A 164 21.03 -7.27 -6.70
CA ARG A 164 21.75 -8.53 -6.45
C ARG A 164 22.83 -8.76 -7.49
N TYR A 165 23.92 -9.43 -7.09
CA TYR A 165 24.92 -9.89 -8.03
C TYR A 165 24.41 -11.16 -8.73
N THR A 166 24.19 -11.08 -10.03
CA THR A 166 23.68 -12.18 -10.85
C THR A 166 24.48 -12.28 -12.15
N TRP A 167 24.20 -13.30 -12.97
CA TRP A 167 24.75 -13.39 -14.31
C TRP A 167 24.38 -12.17 -15.19
N GLN A 168 23.22 -11.58 -14.98
CA GLN A 168 22.84 -10.36 -15.68
C GLN A 168 23.78 -9.17 -15.36
N SER A 169 24.27 -9.08 -14.14
CA SER A 169 25.27 -8.05 -13.74
C SER A 169 26.56 -8.17 -14.57
N VAL A 170 26.97 -9.40 -14.89
CA VAL A 170 28.12 -9.65 -15.73
C VAL A 170 27.85 -9.23 -17.19
N LEU A 171 26.67 -9.56 -17.71
CA LEU A 171 26.25 -9.16 -19.07
C LEU A 171 26.15 -7.63 -19.20
N ASP A 172 25.64 -6.96 -18.18
CA ASP A 172 25.51 -5.49 -18.18
C ASP A 172 26.88 -4.80 -18.17
N ALA A 173 27.88 -5.40 -17.52
CA ALA A 173 29.24 -4.91 -17.48
C ALA A 173 30.10 -5.37 -18.70
N ALA A 174 29.66 -6.40 -19.45
CA ALA A 174 30.44 -7.01 -20.52
C ALA A 174 30.96 -6.03 -21.59
N PRO A 175 30.22 -4.96 -21.99
CA PRO A 175 30.76 -4.01 -22.97
C PRO A 175 31.99 -3.24 -22.49
N ALA A 176 32.28 -3.23 -21.18
CA ALA A 176 33.53 -2.66 -20.64
C ALA A 176 34.77 -3.34 -21.19
N VAL A 177 34.69 -4.60 -21.66
CA VAL A 177 35.80 -5.30 -22.31
C VAL A 177 36.31 -4.55 -23.56
N LEU A 178 35.49 -3.68 -24.18
CA LEU A 178 35.88 -2.87 -25.33
C LEU A 178 36.99 -1.85 -25.02
N ILE A 179 37.26 -1.56 -23.74
CA ILE A 179 38.38 -0.73 -23.30
C ILE A 179 39.70 -1.38 -23.78
N VAL A 180 39.85 -2.71 -23.70
CA VAL A 180 41.07 -3.42 -24.07
C VAL A 180 41.42 -3.24 -25.57
N PRO A 181 40.59 -3.63 -26.56
CA PRO A 181 40.90 -3.39 -27.94
C PRO A 181 40.95 -1.88 -28.26
N GLY A 182 40.17 -1.03 -27.55
CA GLY A 182 40.23 0.41 -27.71
C GLY A 182 41.62 0.98 -27.39
N THR A 183 42.19 0.62 -26.25
CA THR A 183 43.54 1.02 -25.84
C THR A 183 44.62 0.48 -26.76
N VAL A 184 44.47 -0.75 -27.24
CA VAL A 184 45.39 -1.33 -28.24
C VAL A 184 45.39 -0.49 -29.51
N LEU A 185 44.20 -0.10 -30.03
CA LEU A 185 44.10 0.73 -31.25
C LEU A 185 44.66 2.16 -31.05
N LEU A 186 44.62 2.69 -29.83
CA LEU A 186 45.22 3.98 -29.50
C LEU A 186 46.74 3.89 -29.39
N ALA A 187 47.28 2.77 -28.86
CA ALA A 187 48.70 2.59 -28.57
C ALA A 187 49.48 2.12 -29.82
N VAL A 188 48.93 1.17 -30.58
CA VAL A 188 49.67 0.46 -31.64
C VAL A 188 49.59 1.22 -32.95
N LYS A 189 50.77 1.49 -33.54
CA LYS A 189 50.89 2.08 -34.89
C LYS A 189 50.84 0.94 -35.90
N ARG A 190 49.87 0.98 -36.82
CA ARG A 190 49.77 0.06 -37.96
C ARG A 190 50.52 0.63 -39.16
N ARG A 191 51.35 -0.21 -39.79
CA ARG A 191 52.00 0.14 -41.07
C ARG A 191 51.02 -0.11 -42.21
N ARG A 192 50.69 0.93 -42.99
CA ARG A 192 49.85 0.83 -44.18
C ARG A 192 50.66 1.25 -45.39
N ARG A 193 50.72 0.40 -46.38
CA ARG A 193 51.33 0.75 -47.70
C ARG A 193 50.33 1.61 -48.46
N GLN A 194 50.76 2.82 -48.80
CA GLN A 194 49.94 3.73 -49.57
C GLN A 194 50.66 4.05 -50.90
N ARG A 195 49.98 3.90 -52.03
CA ARG A 195 50.54 4.19 -53.34
C ARG A 195 50.34 5.68 -53.64
N LEU A 196 51.39 6.38 -53.81
CA LEU A 196 51.41 7.78 -54.22
C LEU A 196 52.05 7.85 -55.64
N GLY A 197 51.23 7.80 -56.67
CA GLY A 197 51.69 7.69 -58.06
C GLY A 197 52.44 6.35 -58.26
N ARG A 198 53.73 6.42 -58.72
CA ARG A 198 54.60 5.23 -58.91
C ARG A 198 55.32 4.75 -57.67
N ALA A 199 55.28 5.54 -56.55
CA ALA A 199 55.98 5.21 -55.34
C ALA A 199 55.01 4.52 -54.33
N VAL A 200 55.55 3.52 -53.59
CA VAL A 200 54.85 2.91 -52.45
C VAL A 200 55.50 3.41 -51.17
N VAL A 201 54.73 4.19 -50.42
CA VAL A 201 55.17 4.75 -49.14
C VAL A 201 54.54 3.96 -48.00
N VAL A 202 55.33 3.63 -46.97
CA VAL A 202 54.80 2.98 -45.74
C VAL A 202 54.47 4.06 -44.76
N VAL A 203 53.18 4.33 -44.55
CA VAL A 203 52.70 5.30 -43.59
C VAL A 203 52.32 4.56 -42.28
N GLN A 204 52.84 5.06 -41.17
CA GLN A 204 52.43 4.60 -39.83
C GLN A 204 51.21 5.40 -39.38
N ARG A 205 50.08 4.75 -39.18
CA ARG A 205 48.85 5.40 -38.76
C ARG A 205 48.26 4.67 -37.54
N ARG A 206 47.81 5.42 -36.56
CA ARG A 206 47.02 4.89 -35.41
C ARG A 206 45.54 4.99 -35.77
N SER A 207 44.78 3.99 -35.37
CA SER A 207 43.31 4.03 -35.51
C SER A 207 42.70 4.75 -34.31
N TRP A 208 43.17 6.00 -34.08
CA TRP A 208 42.82 6.77 -32.88
C TRP A 208 41.32 6.97 -32.71
N PHE A 209 40.58 7.23 -33.83
CA PHE A 209 39.13 7.44 -33.73
C PHE A 209 38.40 6.17 -33.29
N ALA A 210 38.66 5.03 -33.95
CA ALA A 210 38.07 3.76 -33.55
C ALA A 210 38.45 3.35 -32.11
N GLY A 211 39.72 3.60 -31.74
CA GLY A 211 40.19 3.33 -30.38
C GLY A 211 39.49 4.22 -29.34
N ALA A 212 39.29 5.50 -29.63
CA ALA A 212 38.56 6.41 -28.76
C ALA A 212 37.10 6.01 -28.59
N VAL A 213 36.42 5.68 -29.72
CA VAL A 213 35.01 5.23 -29.69
C VAL A 213 34.85 3.98 -28.82
N LEU A 214 35.69 2.95 -29.01
CA LEU A 214 35.62 1.73 -28.20
C LEU A 214 35.89 1.98 -26.71
N CYS A 215 36.91 2.80 -26.41
CA CYS A 215 37.18 3.18 -25.00
C CYS A 215 36.00 3.92 -24.40
N THR A 216 35.40 4.89 -25.12
CA THR A 216 34.25 5.65 -24.64
C THR A 216 33.07 4.74 -24.36
N ILE A 217 32.72 3.83 -25.28
CA ILE A 217 31.65 2.85 -25.08
C ILE A 217 31.91 2.00 -23.84
N GLY A 218 33.13 1.49 -23.72
CA GLY A 218 33.51 0.65 -22.58
C GLY A 218 33.46 1.39 -21.24
N VAL A 219 33.95 2.63 -21.18
CA VAL A 219 33.91 3.46 -19.96
C VAL A 219 32.46 3.82 -19.59
N VAL A 220 31.65 4.21 -20.58
CA VAL A 220 30.21 4.51 -20.35
C VAL A 220 29.48 3.25 -19.86
N ALA A 221 29.77 2.07 -20.46
CA ALA A 221 29.18 0.82 -20.01
C ALA A 221 29.55 0.50 -18.55
N LEU A 222 30.83 0.67 -18.21
CA LEU A 222 31.30 0.45 -16.83
C LEU A 222 30.58 1.37 -15.85
N GLY A 223 30.49 2.67 -16.17
CA GLY A 223 29.78 3.64 -15.31
C GLY A 223 28.29 3.37 -15.18
N ARG A 224 27.66 2.91 -16.27
CA ARG A 224 26.22 2.59 -16.24
C ARG A 224 25.90 1.23 -15.58
N ALA A 225 26.85 0.30 -15.56
CA ALA A 225 26.71 -0.97 -14.86
C ALA A 225 26.98 -0.84 -13.34
N TRP A 226 27.57 0.28 -12.88
CA TRP A 226 27.77 0.49 -11.45
C TRP A 226 26.46 0.57 -10.70
N PRO A 227 26.28 -0.08 -9.52
CA PRO A 227 27.28 -0.79 -8.68
C PRO A 227 27.44 -2.28 -9.05
N PHE A 228 27.21 -2.69 -10.28
CA PHE A 228 27.34 -4.05 -10.81
C PHE A 228 26.31 -5.04 -10.24
N THR A 229 25.18 -4.54 -9.80
CA THR A 229 24.05 -5.33 -9.36
C THR A 229 22.94 -5.29 -10.41
N SER A 230 22.14 -6.34 -10.48
CA SER A 230 20.96 -6.42 -11.32
C SER A 230 19.68 -6.26 -10.50
N GLU A 231 18.64 -5.81 -11.18
CA GLU A 231 17.29 -5.67 -10.65
C GLU A 231 16.72 -7.06 -10.27
N PRO A 232 16.24 -7.25 -9.01
CA PRO A 232 15.60 -8.49 -8.60
C PRO A 232 14.28 -8.76 -9.34
N TYR A 233 13.64 -7.70 -9.82
CA TYR A 233 12.33 -7.74 -10.49
C TYR A 233 12.43 -7.14 -11.89
N PRO A 234 13.09 -7.82 -12.87
CA PRO A 234 13.27 -7.28 -14.20
C PRO A 234 11.91 -7.04 -14.88
N PRO A 235 11.63 -5.82 -15.38
CA PRO A 235 10.31 -5.47 -15.93
C PRO A 235 10.05 -6.06 -17.32
N TYR A 236 10.86 -6.99 -17.77
CA TYR A 236 10.79 -7.62 -19.08
C TYR A 236 10.22 -9.04 -19.04
N GLU A 237 9.96 -9.54 -17.84
CA GLU A 237 9.44 -10.89 -17.60
C GLU A 237 8.08 -10.78 -16.91
N ASN A 238 7.30 -11.84 -16.93
CA ASN A 238 6.06 -11.89 -16.17
C ASN A 238 6.32 -12.58 -14.82
N LEU A 239 6.53 -11.79 -13.79
CA LEU A 239 6.74 -12.28 -12.43
C LEU A 239 5.43 -12.48 -11.64
N GLY A 240 4.29 -12.17 -12.26
CA GLY A 240 2.99 -12.23 -11.60
C GLY A 240 2.97 -11.36 -10.33
N LEU A 241 2.64 -11.97 -9.20
CA LEU A 241 2.52 -11.29 -7.90
C LEU A 241 3.76 -11.46 -7.00
N THR A 242 4.86 -12.03 -7.50
CA THR A 242 6.04 -12.33 -6.67
C THR A 242 6.57 -11.10 -5.96
N ALA A 243 6.78 -9.99 -6.67
CA ALA A 243 7.30 -8.77 -6.06
C ALA A 243 6.34 -8.16 -5.02
N HIS A 244 5.02 -8.26 -5.25
CA HIS A 244 4.02 -7.81 -4.29
C HIS A 244 4.03 -8.66 -3.03
N GLN A 245 4.10 -9.99 -3.17
CA GLN A 245 4.17 -10.90 -2.03
C GLN A 245 5.48 -10.72 -1.24
N ASP A 246 6.60 -10.54 -1.94
CA ASP A 246 7.90 -10.28 -1.30
C ASP A 246 7.87 -8.98 -0.47
N LEU A 247 7.21 -7.93 -0.97
CA LEU A 247 7.01 -6.68 -0.23
C LEU A 247 6.13 -6.90 1.00
N ILE A 248 4.98 -7.57 0.86
CA ILE A 248 4.09 -7.89 1.98
C ILE A 248 4.85 -8.64 3.07
N ASP A 249 5.61 -9.67 2.67
CA ASP A 249 6.39 -10.50 3.58
C ASP A 249 7.54 -9.74 4.27
N ALA A 250 8.16 -8.80 3.56
CA ALA A 250 9.21 -7.96 4.14
C ALA A 250 8.63 -7.00 5.19
N VAL A 251 7.49 -6.38 4.88
CA VAL A 251 6.81 -5.46 5.79
C VAL A 251 6.28 -6.19 7.03
N GLU A 252 5.66 -7.36 6.87
CA GLU A 252 5.19 -8.19 7.99
C GLU A 252 6.34 -8.57 8.92
N ARG A 253 7.47 -9.03 8.37
CA ARG A 253 8.68 -9.37 9.16
C ARG A 253 9.24 -8.18 9.92
N ALA A 254 9.09 -6.98 9.39
CA ALA A 254 9.48 -5.73 10.04
C ALA A 254 8.45 -5.23 11.07
N GLY A 255 7.32 -5.92 11.23
CA GLY A 255 6.24 -5.53 12.13
C GLY A 255 5.36 -4.39 11.59
N GLY A 256 5.47 -4.05 10.32
CA GLY A 256 4.61 -3.08 9.66
C GLY A 256 3.26 -3.65 9.23
N VAL A 257 2.46 -2.83 8.56
CA VAL A 257 1.18 -3.20 7.96
C VAL A 257 1.16 -2.81 6.48
N THR A 258 0.49 -3.61 5.66
CA THR A 258 0.34 -3.37 4.23
C THR A 258 -1.12 -3.24 3.85
N VAL A 259 -1.41 -2.34 2.91
CA VAL A 259 -2.75 -2.13 2.35
C VAL A 259 -2.67 -2.20 0.83
N TRP A 260 -3.46 -3.05 0.20
CA TRP A 260 -3.69 -3.00 -1.24
C TRP A 260 -4.44 -1.72 -1.59
N SER A 261 -3.82 -0.85 -2.40
CA SER A 261 -4.33 0.47 -2.75
C SER A 261 -5.28 0.39 -3.94
N PHE A 262 -6.50 0.92 -3.81
CA PHE A 262 -7.48 1.06 -4.89
C PHE A 262 -7.63 -0.15 -5.84
N PRO A 263 -7.90 -1.37 -5.34
CA PRO A 263 -7.79 -2.59 -6.14
C PRO A 263 -8.75 -2.70 -7.33
N GLU A 264 -9.78 -1.87 -7.40
CA GLU A 264 -10.74 -1.83 -8.51
C GLU A 264 -10.65 -0.54 -9.33
N ALA A 265 -9.69 0.33 -9.03
CA ALA A 265 -9.42 1.51 -9.85
C ALA A 265 -8.74 1.09 -11.17
N GLN A 266 -8.98 1.86 -12.20
CA GLN A 266 -8.32 1.72 -13.49
C GLN A 266 -7.49 2.97 -13.75
N ASP A 267 -6.26 2.80 -14.19
CA ASP A 267 -5.41 3.89 -14.67
C ASP A 267 -4.90 3.59 -16.07
N SER A 268 -4.84 4.60 -16.91
CA SER A 268 -4.25 4.47 -18.24
C SER A 268 -3.89 5.84 -18.80
N GLY A 269 -2.82 5.86 -19.58
CA GLY A 269 -2.39 7.07 -20.25
C GLY A 269 -1.37 6.76 -21.34
N ALA A 270 -1.00 7.77 -22.10
CA ALA A 270 0.03 7.65 -23.14
C ALA A 270 0.81 8.95 -23.30
N ARG A 271 2.08 8.81 -23.60
CA ARG A 271 2.99 9.93 -23.88
C ARG A 271 3.93 9.57 -25.03
N LYS A 272 4.18 10.54 -25.90
CA LYS A 272 5.19 10.38 -26.94
C LYS A 272 6.57 10.74 -26.39
N VAL A 273 7.52 9.80 -26.47
CA VAL A 273 8.92 9.97 -26.08
C VAL A 273 9.79 9.85 -27.34
N GLY A 274 10.21 10.97 -27.90
CA GLY A 274 10.85 11.00 -29.22
C GLY A 274 9.90 10.48 -30.29
N LEU A 275 10.28 9.39 -30.96
CA LEU A 275 9.45 8.72 -31.98
C LEU A 275 8.57 7.60 -31.44
N VAL A 276 8.80 7.19 -30.18
CA VAL A 276 8.13 6.05 -29.54
C VAL A 276 6.88 6.53 -28.79
N ASN A 277 5.75 5.85 -29.01
CA ASN A 277 4.58 5.99 -28.17
C ASN A 277 4.76 5.10 -26.94
N VAL A 278 4.75 5.71 -25.77
CA VAL A 278 4.80 5.02 -24.49
C VAL A 278 3.46 5.18 -23.82
N SER A 279 2.76 4.07 -23.62
CA SER A 279 1.52 4.00 -22.87
C SER A 279 1.76 3.32 -21.52
N TRP A 280 0.87 3.60 -20.59
CA TRP A 280 0.82 2.85 -19.32
C TRP A 280 -0.63 2.48 -19.06
N GLU A 281 -0.80 1.36 -18.36
CA GLU A 281 -2.11 0.85 -18.00
C GLU A 281 -2.04 0.04 -16.71
N THR A 282 -3.07 0.16 -15.91
CA THR A 282 -3.35 -0.73 -14.77
C THR A 282 -4.82 -1.07 -14.81
N ALA A 283 -5.14 -2.32 -15.08
CA ALA A 283 -6.50 -2.83 -15.00
C ALA A 283 -6.88 -3.06 -13.52
N PRO A 284 -8.19 -3.10 -13.18
CA PRO A 284 -8.64 -3.54 -11.87
C PRO A 284 -8.02 -4.89 -11.48
N TYR A 285 -7.54 -5.01 -10.24
CA TYR A 285 -6.78 -6.16 -9.76
C TYR A 285 -7.28 -6.74 -8.42
N ALA A 286 -8.55 -6.55 -8.12
CA ALA A 286 -9.15 -7.06 -6.87
C ALA A 286 -8.98 -8.59 -6.70
N ASP A 287 -8.93 -9.36 -7.81
CA ASP A 287 -8.68 -10.80 -7.78
C ASP A 287 -7.27 -11.17 -7.27
N ASP A 288 -6.31 -10.26 -7.34
CA ASP A 288 -4.96 -10.48 -6.83
C ASP A 288 -4.92 -10.53 -5.30
N LEU A 289 -5.91 -9.91 -4.63
CA LEU A 289 -6.09 -9.98 -3.19
C LEU A 289 -6.38 -11.43 -2.73
N LEU A 290 -7.08 -12.21 -3.58
CA LEU A 290 -7.36 -13.63 -3.31
C LEU A 290 -6.11 -14.51 -3.42
N ARG A 291 -5.11 -14.04 -4.16
CA ARG A 291 -3.90 -14.79 -4.52
C ARG A 291 -2.66 -14.38 -3.71
N THR A 292 -2.77 -13.31 -2.91
CA THR A 292 -1.73 -12.84 -2.00
C THR A 292 -2.13 -13.04 -0.55
N PHE A 293 -1.13 -13.14 0.34
CA PHE A 293 -1.35 -13.55 1.72
C PHE A 293 -0.64 -12.60 2.67
N ARG A 294 -1.13 -12.51 3.93
CA ARG A 294 -0.50 -11.76 5.03
C ARG A 294 -0.50 -10.23 4.89
N TYR A 295 -1.11 -9.67 3.85
CA TYR A 295 -1.40 -8.24 3.87
C TYR A 295 -2.48 -7.93 4.91
N THR A 296 -2.47 -6.70 5.44
CA THR A 296 -3.34 -6.33 6.55
C THR A 296 -4.72 -5.87 6.07
N ALA A 297 -4.76 -5.05 5.02
CA ALA A 297 -6.01 -4.43 4.57
C ALA A 297 -6.00 -4.14 3.06
N PHE A 298 -7.13 -3.62 2.60
CA PHE A 298 -7.32 -3.11 1.24
C PHE A 298 -8.24 -1.90 1.23
N GLY A 299 -8.11 -1.05 0.22
CA GLY A 299 -9.06 0.05 -0.04
C GLY A 299 -10.44 -0.52 -0.39
N GLY A 300 -11.34 -0.51 0.58
CA GLY A 300 -12.71 -1.05 0.42
C GLY A 300 -13.74 0.04 0.16
N VAL A 301 -13.47 1.29 0.58
CA VAL A 301 -14.33 2.44 0.34
C VAL A 301 -13.48 3.60 -0.17
N TYR A 302 -13.72 4.02 -1.40
CA TYR A 302 -13.11 5.18 -2.04
C TYR A 302 -14.10 5.83 -3.02
N GLU A 303 -13.68 6.83 -3.77
CA GLU A 303 -14.60 7.65 -4.59
C GLU A 303 -15.32 6.86 -5.69
N ASN A 304 -14.68 5.82 -6.22
CA ASN A 304 -15.27 4.98 -7.26
C ASN A 304 -16.23 3.93 -6.65
N ALA A 305 -17.16 3.45 -7.46
CA ALA A 305 -18.02 2.35 -7.07
C ALA A 305 -17.20 1.04 -6.98
N THR A 306 -17.19 0.43 -5.82
CA THR A 306 -16.49 -0.81 -5.52
C THR A 306 -17.43 -2.03 -5.54
N ARG A 307 -16.91 -3.20 -5.85
CA ARG A 307 -17.65 -4.46 -5.94
C ARG A 307 -17.10 -5.54 -5.03
N PHE A 308 -15.79 -5.56 -4.82
CA PHE A 308 -15.08 -6.62 -4.09
C PHE A 308 -15.60 -6.81 -2.66
N GLU A 309 -16.10 -5.75 -2.02
CA GLU A 309 -16.67 -5.75 -0.66
C GLU A 309 -18.20 -5.98 -0.64
N ARG A 310 -18.84 -6.18 -1.79
CA ARG A 310 -20.29 -6.47 -1.83
C ARG A 310 -20.58 -7.83 -1.16
N PRO A 311 -21.79 -8.00 -0.61
CA PRO A 311 -22.18 -9.28 -0.04
C PRO A 311 -22.02 -10.43 -1.04
N GLY A 312 -21.25 -11.45 -0.64
CA GLY A 312 -20.96 -12.63 -1.43
C GLY A 312 -19.77 -12.55 -2.40
N ASP A 313 -19.18 -11.36 -2.56
CA ASP A 313 -18.03 -11.15 -3.44
C ASP A 313 -16.68 -11.50 -2.76
N GLY A 314 -15.57 -11.09 -3.37
CA GLY A 314 -14.22 -11.51 -3.03
C GLY A 314 -13.83 -11.29 -1.57
N TRP A 315 -14.22 -10.17 -0.96
CA TRP A 315 -13.91 -9.92 0.46
C TRP A 315 -14.55 -10.95 1.39
N ASP A 316 -15.82 -11.29 1.17
CA ASP A 316 -16.52 -12.29 1.99
C ASP A 316 -15.90 -13.69 1.82
N ARG A 317 -15.31 -14.00 0.66
CA ARG A 317 -14.50 -15.19 0.47
C ARG A 317 -13.26 -15.18 1.35
N LEU A 318 -12.49 -14.08 1.38
CA LEU A 318 -11.30 -13.92 2.24
C LEU A 318 -11.65 -14.05 3.72
N LEU A 319 -12.78 -13.45 4.14
CA LEU A 319 -13.25 -13.52 5.52
C LEU A 319 -13.65 -14.96 5.91
N ARG A 320 -14.25 -15.70 4.99
CA ARG A 320 -14.59 -17.13 5.20
C ARG A 320 -13.33 -17.98 5.32
N GLU A 321 -12.35 -17.79 4.42
CA GLU A 321 -11.04 -18.46 4.47
C GLU A 321 -10.33 -18.22 5.83
N TYR A 322 -10.44 -17.01 6.39
CA TYR A 322 -9.92 -16.73 7.72
C TYR A 322 -10.77 -17.38 8.83
N ALA A 323 -12.08 -17.31 8.75
CA ALA A 323 -12.96 -17.92 9.74
C ALA A 323 -12.72 -19.43 9.87
N THR A 324 -12.48 -20.12 8.74
CA THR A 324 -12.17 -21.57 8.66
C THR A 324 -10.70 -21.93 8.87
N ASN A 325 -9.84 -20.94 9.17
CA ASN A 325 -8.39 -21.08 9.36
C ASN A 325 -7.59 -21.51 8.10
N GLU A 326 -8.17 -21.35 6.91
CA GLU A 326 -7.45 -21.51 5.64
C GLU A 326 -6.51 -20.33 5.38
N ARG A 327 -6.85 -19.14 5.91
CA ARG A 327 -6.03 -17.94 5.90
C ARG A 327 -5.64 -17.55 7.33
N ARG A 328 -4.38 -17.19 7.54
CA ARG A 328 -3.86 -16.85 8.89
C ARG A 328 -4.18 -15.44 9.34
N VAL A 329 -4.29 -14.52 8.40
CA VAL A 329 -4.53 -13.09 8.65
C VAL A 329 -5.79 -12.68 7.89
N PRO A 330 -6.77 -12.04 8.53
CA PRO A 330 -7.93 -11.52 7.83
C PRO A 330 -7.54 -10.29 7.01
N ALA A 331 -8.27 -10.04 5.92
CA ALA A 331 -8.15 -8.82 5.13
C ALA A 331 -9.17 -7.79 5.61
N TRP A 332 -8.71 -6.64 6.08
CA TRP A 332 -9.59 -5.58 6.57
C TRP A 332 -9.92 -4.55 5.48
N ALA A 333 -11.14 -4.03 5.48
CA ALA A 333 -11.52 -2.94 4.62
C ALA A 333 -11.21 -1.58 5.27
N VAL A 334 -10.65 -0.66 4.48
CA VAL A 334 -10.38 0.72 4.90
C VAL A 334 -11.02 1.74 3.97
N GLY A 335 -11.26 2.94 4.48
CA GLY A 335 -11.57 4.12 3.67
C GLY A 335 -10.27 4.75 3.19
N GLU A 336 -10.11 4.86 1.88
CA GLU A 336 -8.86 5.28 1.23
C GLU A 336 -9.07 6.55 0.41
N SER A 337 -8.26 7.58 0.65
CA SER A 337 -8.44 8.91 0.05
C SER A 337 -7.66 9.10 -1.25
N GLY A 338 -6.37 8.72 -1.30
CA GLY A 338 -5.47 9.03 -2.43
C GLY A 338 -5.40 10.52 -2.71
N PHE A 339 -5.28 11.32 -1.66
CA PHE A 339 -5.29 12.76 -1.78
C PHE A 339 -3.93 13.32 -2.18
N HIS A 340 -3.86 13.96 -3.35
CA HIS A 340 -2.69 14.68 -3.84
C HIS A 340 -2.94 16.19 -3.87
N GLU A 341 -4.16 16.61 -4.26
CA GLU A 341 -4.53 18.00 -4.50
C GLU A 341 -6.04 18.19 -4.59
N PHE A 342 -6.49 19.43 -4.53
CA PHE A 342 -7.89 19.78 -4.68
C PHE A 342 -8.37 19.81 -6.14
N SER A 343 -7.46 20.04 -7.10
CA SER A 343 -7.80 20.21 -8.52
C SER A 343 -8.34 18.95 -9.18
N ALA A 344 -8.01 17.77 -8.67
CA ALA A 344 -8.52 16.48 -9.13
C ALA A 344 -9.99 16.19 -8.72
N GLY A 345 -10.71 17.18 -8.17
CA GLY A 345 -12.06 17.01 -7.66
C GLY A 345 -12.14 16.30 -6.30
N LYS A 346 -11.03 15.85 -5.77
CA LYS A 346 -10.94 15.22 -4.45
C LYS A 346 -11.08 16.24 -3.35
N ARG A 347 -11.79 15.86 -2.28
CA ARG A 347 -11.95 16.69 -1.08
C ARG A 347 -11.25 16.01 0.08
N PHE A 348 -10.34 16.73 0.72
CA PHE A 348 -9.64 16.24 1.90
C PHE A 348 -10.63 15.88 3.03
N GLY A 349 -10.48 14.70 3.59
CA GLY A 349 -11.26 14.23 4.74
C GLY A 349 -12.68 13.71 4.42
N THR A 350 -13.07 13.56 3.16
CA THR A 350 -14.35 12.93 2.80
C THR A 350 -14.29 11.40 2.83
N LEU A 351 -13.13 10.84 2.63
CA LEU A 351 -12.86 9.42 2.78
C LEU A 351 -11.98 9.21 4.01
N GLN A 352 -12.45 8.41 4.94
CA GLN A 352 -11.82 8.21 6.23
C GLN A 352 -11.79 6.73 6.62
N THR A 353 -10.77 6.36 7.36
CA THR A 353 -10.76 5.18 8.22
C THR A 353 -10.90 5.66 9.65
N VAL A 354 -11.95 5.25 10.36
CA VAL A 354 -12.14 5.60 11.76
C VAL A 354 -11.62 4.46 12.63
N PHE A 355 -10.50 4.69 13.31
CA PHE A 355 -9.92 3.71 14.23
C PHE A 355 -10.61 3.74 15.59
N LEU A 356 -10.79 2.56 16.16
CA LEU A 356 -11.30 2.36 17.54
C LEU A 356 -10.09 2.08 18.43
N VAL A 357 -9.61 3.11 19.11
CA VAL A 357 -8.35 3.08 19.86
C VAL A 357 -8.57 3.30 21.34
N ASN A 358 -7.66 2.79 22.17
CA ASN A 358 -7.63 3.02 23.62
C ASN A 358 -6.71 4.20 24.01
N ALA A 359 -5.92 4.70 23.07
CA ALA A 359 -5.04 5.85 23.27
C ALA A 359 -4.76 6.52 21.92
N ARG A 360 -4.49 7.82 21.90
CA ARG A 360 -4.04 8.55 20.71
C ARG A 360 -2.53 8.37 20.54
N SER A 361 -2.12 7.25 19.97
CA SER A 361 -0.72 6.95 19.70
C SER A 361 -0.58 6.13 18.42
N GLU A 362 0.59 6.22 17.79
CA GLU A 362 0.92 5.41 16.60
C GLU A 362 0.78 3.91 16.89
N ALA A 363 1.26 3.47 18.05
CA ALA A 363 1.16 2.06 18.46
C ALA A 363 -0.30 1.60 18.56
N ALA A 364 -1.20 2.42 19.12
CA ALA A 364 -2.61 2.08 19.25
C ALA A 364 -3.33 2.07 17.89
N VAL A 365 -2.97 2.98 16.96
CA VAL A 365 -3.49 2.96 15.59
C VAL A 365 -3.02 1.71 14.83
N LEU A 366 -1.74 1.38 14.90
CA LEU A 366 -1.20 0.18 14.25
C LEU A 366 -1.78 -1.12 14.86
N ASP A 367 -2.03 -1.13 16.18
CA ASP A 367 -2.69 -2.25 16.83
C ASP A 367 -4.15 -2.39 16.37
N ALA A 368 -4.90 -1.29 16.33
CA ALA A 368 -6.26 -1.28 15.80
C ALA A 368 -6.29 -1.72 14.33
N PHE A 369 -5.29 -1.30 13.54
CA PHE A 369 -5.14 -1.69 12.15
C PHE A 369 -4.95 -3.21 12.00
N ARG A 370 -4.02 -3.81 12.75
CA ARG A 370 -3.75 -5.26 12.71
C ARG A 370 -4.96 -6.10 13.12
N HIS A 371 -5.77 -5.59 14.04
CA HIS A 371 -6.93 -6.31 14.57
C HIS A 371 -8.27 -5.91 13.94
N GLY A 372 -8.28 -5.01 12.92
CA GLY A 372 -9.52 -4.60 12.25
C GLY A 372 -10.47 -3.76 13.13
N ARG A 373 -9.97 -3.20 14.24
CA ARG A 373 -10.75 -2.32 15.12
C ARG A 373 -10.90 -0.94 14.48
N MET A 374 -11.61 -0.89 13.38
CA MET A 374 -11.85 0.29 12.56
C MET A 374 -13.02 0.06 11.61
N TYR A 375 -13.51 1.14 11.04
CA TYR A 375 -14.48 1.10 9.95
C TYR A 375 -14.15 2.12 8.88
N ALA A 376 -14.57 1.84 7.64
CA ALA A 376 -14.40 2.73 6.50
C ALA A 376 -15.60 3.68 6.39
N LEU A 377 -15.34 4.93 6.01
CA LEU A 377 -16.35 5.99 5.95
C LEU A 377 -16.18 6.82 4.69
N HIS A 378 -17.30 7.03 3.96
CA HIS A 378 -17.43 8.07 2.96
C HIS A 378 -18.47 9.09 3.44
N ARG A 379 -18.10 10.36 3.47
CA ARG A 379 -18.89 11.46 4.04
C ARG A 379 -18.85 12.71 3.17
N THR A 380 -19.72 13.66 3.45
CA THR A 380 -19.55 15.04 2.97
C THR A 380 -18.62 15.82 3.91
N ALA A 381 -18.28 17.05 3.54
CA ALA A 381 -17.50 17.91 4.44
C ALA A 381 -18.26 18.28 5.74
N LYS A 382 -19.60 18.27 5.71
CA LYS A 382 -20.45 18.72 6.82
C LYS A 382 -21.03 17.56 7.63
N GLU A 383 -21.38 16.47 6.99
CA GLU A 383 -22.17 15.37 7.56
C GLU A 383 -21.51 14.04 7.38
N ALA A 384 -21.62 13.16 8.37
CA ALA A 384 -21.13 11.80 8.35
C ALA A 384 -22.12 10.88 9.06
N LEU A 385 -22.21 9.63 8.59
CA LEU A 385 -22.72 8.53 9.40
C LEU A 385 -21.67 8.16 10.45
N GLU A 386 -22.10 7.90 11.66
CA GLU A 386 -21.22 7.46 12.75
C GLU A 386 -21.64 6.09 13.27
N LEU A 387 -20.67 5.23 13.51
CA LEU A 387 -20.91 3.95 14.15
C LEU A 387 -21.14 4.15 15.66
N GLY A 388 -22.39 4.16 16.10
CA GLY A 388 -22.73 4.18 17.52
C GLY A 388 -22.31 2.90 18.21
N ALA A 389 -22.67 1.75 17.62
CA ALA A 389 -22.24 0.43 18.05
C ALA A 389 -22.39 -0.58 16.90
N PHE A 390 -21.50 -1.57 16.89
CA PHE A 390 -21.68 -2.83 16.19
C PHE A 390 -21.07 -3.93 17.06
N THR A 391 -21.93 -4.79 17.59
CA THR A 391 -21.55 -5.86 18.50
C THR A 391 -22.25 -7.16 18.17
N VAL A 392 -21.58 -8.28 18.46
CA VAL A 392 -22.20 -9.61 18.51
C VAL A 392 -22.02 -10.16 19.91
N SER A 393 -23.10 -10.58 20.55
CA SER A 393 -23.07 -11.11 21.91
C SER A 393 -23.62 -12.53 22.01
N ALA A 394 -23.09 -13.31 22.95
CA ALA A 394 -23.51 -14.65 23.31
C ALA A 394 -23.51 -14.75 24.84
N GLY A 395 -24.70 -14.71 25.46
CA GLY A 395 -24.81 -14.57 26.93
C GLY A 395 -24.16 -13.29 27.43
N ALA A 396 -23.18 -13.40 28.32
CA ALA A 396 -22.43 -12.24 28.87
C ALA A 396 -21.24 -11.81 28.00
N ALA A 397 -20.81 -12.63 27.05
CA ALA A 397 -19.69 -12.31 26.17
C ALA A 397 -20.15 -11.42 25.02
N THR A 398 -19.37 -10.39 24.69
CA THR A 398 -19.64 -9.44 23.61
C THR A 398 -18.35 -9.15 22.86
N ALA A 399 -18.44 -9.13 21.53
CA ALA A 399 -17.36 -8.79 20.61
C ALA A 399 -17.76 -7.58 19.76
N SER A 400 -16.78 -6.81 19.29
CA SER A 400 -16.90 -5.67 18.39
C SER A 400 -16.10 -5.86 17.10
N SER A 401 -16.13 -4.88 16.20
CA SER A 401 -15.39 -4.98 14.93
C SER A 401 -13.94 -5.42 15.12
N GLY A 402 -13.53 -6.44 14.39
CA GLY A 402 -12.20 -7.04 14.44
C GLY A 402 -12.04 -8.18 15.46
N ASP A 403 -12.95 -8.31 16.42
CA ASP A 403 -12.87 -9.33 17.46
C ASP A 403 -13.40 -10.70 17.00
N THR A 404 -13.04 -11.72 17.77
CA THR A 404 -13.61 -13.08 17.65
C THR A 404 -14.39 -13.42 18.92
N LEU A 405 -15.67 -13.76 18.77
CA LEU A 405 -16.54 -14.27 19.83
C LEU A 405 -16.48 -15.80 19.82
N MET A 406 -16.15 -16.38 20.96
CA MET A 406 -16.22 -17.82 21.18
C MET A 406 -17.59 -18.19 21.73
N ALA A 407 -18.31 -19.11 21.09
CA ALA A 407 -19.63 -19.53 21.53
C ALA A 407 -19.85 -21.03 21.23
N PRO A 408 -20.34 -21.82 22.20
CA PRO A 408 -20.71 -23.21 21.94
C PRO A 408 -21.85 -23.33 20.91
N PRO A 409 -21.91 -24.41 20.13
CA PRO A 409 -23.05 -24.69 19.25
C PRO A 409 -24.38 -24.66 20.03
N GLY A 410 -25.44 -24.14 19.39
CA GLY A 410 -26.76 -23.98 20.01
C GLY A 410 -26.91 -22.70 20.85
N THR A 411 -25.85 -21.90 21.05
CA THR A 411 -25.92 -20.66 21.82
C THR A 411 -26.72 -19.59 21.06
N PRO A 412 -27.69 -18.93 21.71
CA PRO A 412 -28.33 -17.74 21.14
C PRO A 412 -27.30 -16.60 21.00
N ILE A 413 -27.23 -16.01 19.82
CA ILE A 413 -26.40 -14.85 19.54
C ILE A 413 -27.26 -13.66 19.13
N GLU A 414 -26.86 -12.47 19.52
CA GLU A 414 -27.53 -11.22 19.14
C GLU A 414 -26.52 -10.28 18.48
N ALA A 415 -26.76 -9.89 17.24
CA ALA A 415 -26.03 -8.80 16.57
C ALA A 415 -26.79 -7.50 16.77
N ALA A 416 -26.16 -6.49 17.34
CA ALA A 416 -26.72 -5.17 17.58
C ALA A 416 -25.99 -4.10 16.75
N VAL A 417 -26.75 -3.22 16.09
CA VAL A 417 -26.25 -2.15 15.24
C VAL A 417 -26.83 -0.82 15.69
N ALA A 418 -26.00 0.18 15.80
CA ALA A 418 -26.37 1.56 16.08
C ALA A 418 -25.64 2.49 15.11
N ILE A 419 -26.39 3.30 14.36
CA ILE A 419 -25.86 4.30 13.44
C ILE A 419 -26.42 5.66 13.86
N ASP A 420 -25.51 6.60 14.04
CA ASP A 420 -25.82 8.00 14.39
C ASP A 420 -25.41 8.91 13.22
N ALA A 421 -25.72 10.19 13.31
CA ALA A 421 -25.23 11.22 12.41
C ALA A 421 -24.35 12.20 13.18
N SER A 422 -23.29 12.69 12.55
CA SER A 422 -22.31 13.59 13.20
C SER A 422 -22.89 14.95 13.62
N ASP A 423 -23.99 15.37 13.00
CA ASP A 423 -24.75 16.59 13.32
C ASP A 423 -25.91 16.35 14.32
N GLY A 424 -26.11 15.09 14.75
CA GLY A 424 -27.24 14.68 15.59
C GLY A 424 -28.60 14.70 14.90
N GLY A 425 -28.63 14.96 13.59
CA GLY A 425 -29.84 15.08 12.81
C GLY A 425 -30.48 13.74 12.43
N ALA A 426 -31.71 13.81 11.91
CA ALA A 426 -32.44 12.66 11.36
C ALA A 426 -32.16 12.54 9.86
N HIS A 427 -31.31 11.59 9.47
CA HIS A 427 -30.95 11.31 8.08
C HIS A 427 -31.39 9.90 7.69
N GLU A 428 -31.91 9.75 6.49
CA GLU A 428 -32.24 8.43 5.95
C GLU A 428 -31.04 7.51 5.94
N VAL A 429 -31.22 6.28 6.39
CA VAL A 429 -30.19 5.26 6.38
C VAL A 429 -30.76 3.90 6.00
N ARG A 430 -30.03 3.18 5.15
CA ARG A 430 -30.25 1.76 4.83
C ARG A 430 -29.10 0.97 5.41
N VAL A 431 -29.42 -0.03 6.20
CA VAL A 431 -28.42 -0.83 6.93
C VAL A 431 -28.56 -2.30 6.54
N ALA A 432 -27.53 -2.87 5.95
CA ALA A 432 -27.45 -4.30 5.65
C ALA A 432 -26.55 -4.98 6.68
N LEU A 433 -27.08 -5.99 7.36
CA LEU A 433 -26.30 -6.94 8.16
C LEU A 433 -25.97 -8.15 7.28
N VAL A 434 -24.68 -8.36 7.09
CA VAL A 434 -24.15 -9.47 6.29
C VAL A 434 -23.61 -10.55 7.23
N ARG A 435 -24.05 -11.79 7.04
CA ARG A 435 -23.48 -12.97 7.68
C ARG A 435 -22.99 -13.93 6.61
N ASP A 436 -21.71 -14.31 6.67
CA ASP A 436 -21.09 -15.29 5.78
C ASP A 436 -21.29 -15.00 4.27
N GLY A 437 -21.34 -13.69 3.92
CA GLY A 437 -21.55 -13.23 2.55
C GLY A 437 -23.01 -13.08 2.13
N ALA A 438 -23.96 -13.45 2.96
CA ALA A 438 -25.39 -13.25 2.70
C ALA A 438 -25.94 -12.06 3.52
N VAL A 439 -26.78 -11.23 2.92
CA VAL A 439 -27.56 -10.24 3.66
C VAL A 439 -28.64 -10.97 4.45
N VAL A 440 -28.49 -11.01 5.79
CA VAL A 440 -29.45 -11.67 6.68
C VAL A 440 -30.53 -10.73 7.17
N GLU A 441 -30.25 -9.43 7.20
CA GLU A 441 -31.20 -8.37 7.49
C GLU A 441 -30.91 -7.14 6.63
N ALA A 442 -31.95 -6.46 6.21
CA ALA A 442 -31.90 -5.19 5.51
C ALA A 442 -32.94 -4.25 6.11
N TRP A 443 -32.48 -3.24 6.82
CA TRP A 443 -33.34 -2.25 7.46
C TRP A 443 -33.27 -0.90 6.73
N SER A 444 -34.37 -0.17 6.79
CA SER A 444 -34.43 1.24 6.39
C SER A 444 -35.00 2.06 7.55
N GLY A 445 -34.45 3.23 7.79
CA GLY A 445 -34.89 4.12 8.86
C GLY A 445 -34.20 5.45 8.80
N VAL A 446 -34.18 6.15 9.92
CA VAL A 446 -33.49 7.43 10.08
C VAL A 446 -32.56 7.39 11.29
N THR A 447 -31.49 8.20 11.26
CA THR A 447 -30.60 8.39 12.42
C THR A 447 -31.30 9.22 13.53
N PRO A 448 -31.04 8.92 14.80
CA PRO A 448 -30.28 7.80 15.36
C PRO A 448 -30.99 6.45 15.12
N PHE A 449 -30.35 5.57 14.38
CA PHE A 449 -30.88 4.24 14.01
C PHE A 449 -30.37 3.16 14.96
N ARG A 450 -31.26 2.23 15.35
CA ARG A 450 -30.94 1.10 16.23
C ARG A 450 -31.65 -0.15 15.75
N ALA A 451 -30.93 -1.25 15.58
CA ALA A 451 -31.50 -2.54 15.17
C ALA A 451 -30.80 -3.70 15.88
N ARG A 452 -31.51 -4.83 15.94
CA ARG A 452 -30.98 -6.09 16.49
C ARG A 452 -31.43 -7.26 15.65
N HIS A 453 -30.54 -8.21 15.47
CA HIS A 453 -30.80 -9.49 14.83
C HIS A 453 -30.45 -10.63 15.76
N ARG A 454 -31.37 -11.58 15.94
CA ARG A 454 -31.17 -12.74 16.82
C ARG A 454 -31.05 -14.00 15.97
N ALA A 455 -30.08 -14.81 16.28
CA ALA A 455 -29.85 -16.10 15.62
C ALA A 455 -29.36 -17.12 16.65
N THR A 456 -29.37 -18.39 16.26
CA THR A 456 -28.68 -19.45 17.03
C THR A 456 -27.39 -19.78 16.31
N PHE A 457 -26.29 -19.87 17.08
CA PHE A 457 -25.00 -20.29 16.53
C PHE A 457 -25.00 -21.80 16.27
N ASP A 458 -24.80 -22.20 15.02
CA ASP A 458 -24.85 -23.59 14.58
C ASP A 458 -23.55 -24.37 14.80
N GLY A 459 -22.51 -23.72 15.36
CA GLY A 459 -21.18 -24.27 15.60
C GLY A 459 -20.24 -24.19 14.41
N ARG A 460 -20.65 -23.61 13.27
CA ARG A 460 -19.76 -23.35 12.13
C ARG A 460 -19.12 -21.98 12.28
N PRO A 461 -17.80 -21.87 12.08
CA PRO A 461 -17.14 -20.57 12.06
C PRO A 461 -17.85 -19.62 11.11
N SER A 462 -18.23 -18.46 11.57
CA SER A 462 -18.99 -17.47 10.81
C SER A 462 -18.49 -16.04 11.10
N PHE A 463 -18.93 -15.07 10.29
CA PHE A 463 -18.65 -13.66 10.53
C PHE A 463 -19.86 -12.78 10.25
N PHE A 464 -19.91 -11.64 10.94
CA PHE A 464 -20.91 -10.61 10.73
C PHE A 464 -20.25 -9.29 10.38
N ARG A 465 -20.80 -8.52 9.44
CA ARG A 465 -20.39 -7.14 9.13
C ARG A 465 -21.58 -6.28 8.71
N VAL A 466 -21.42 -4.97 8.75
CA VAL A 466 -22.46 -3.99 8.43
C VAL A 466 -22.02 -3.09 7.26
N ASP A 467 -22.93 -2.89 6.30
CA ASP A 467 -22.85 -1.85 5.26
C ASP A 467 -24.04 -0.90 5.46
N ALA A 468 -23.78 0.31 5.97
CA ALA A 468 -24.80 1.35 6.16
C ALA A 468 -24.60 2.44 5.12
N ARG A 469 -25.71 2.85 4.48
CA ARG A 469 -25.72 3.84 3.41
C ARG A 469 -26.78 4.89 3.66
N GLY A 470 -26.38 6.15 3.62
CA GLY A 470 -27.27 7.31 3.57
C GLY A 470 -27.45 7.83 2.14
N PRO A 471 -28.00 9.06 1.97
CA PRO A 471 -27.93 9.79 0.72
C PRO A 471 -26.50 9.92 0.23
N SER A 472 -26.28 9.78 -1.08
CA SER A 472 -24.92 9.85 -1.65
C SER A 472 -24.18 11.12 -1.23
N PRO A 473 -22.92 11.03 -0.82
CA PRO A 473 -22.01 9.89 -0.89
C PRO A 473 -21.92 9.03 0.40
N HIS A 474 -22.80 9.25 1.38
CA HIS A 474 -22.66 8.65 2.71
C HIS A 474 -22.66 7.13 2.70
N ARG A 475 -21.59 6.56 3.19
CA ARG A 475 -21.41 5.12 3.39
C ARG A 475 -20.55 4.85 4.62
N LEU A 476 -20.93 3.86 5.41
CA LEU A 476 -20.19 3.33 6.53
C LEU A 476 -20.09 1.80 6.37
N LEU A 477 -18.87 1.29 6.29
CA LEU A 477 -18.58 -0.14 6.15
C LEU A 477 -17.75 -0.62 7.34
N THR A 478 -18.29 -1.53 8.16
CA THR A 478 -17.57 -2.08 9.31
C THR A 478 -16.66 -3.22 8.89
N ASN A 479 -15.57 -3.42 9.64
CA ASN A 479 -14.88 -4.68 9.64
C ASN A 479 -15.68 -5.75 10.39
N PRO A 480 -15.47 -7.03 10.08
CA PRO A 480 -16.27 -8.11 10.62
C PRO A 480 -16.04 -8.38 12.10
N ILE A 481 -17.03 -9.02 12.71
CA ILE A 481 -16.94 -9.75 13.97
C ILE A 481 -17.02 -11.24 13.64
N PHE A 482 -16.05 -12.02 14.09
CA PHE A 482 -16.05 -13.47 13.86
C PHE A 482 -16.72 -14.19 15.02
N VAL A 483 -17.38 -15.31 14.73
CA VAL A 483 -17.95 -16.20 15.75
C VAL A 483 -17.40 -17.60 15.50
N LYS A 484 -16.77 -18.19 16.51
CA LYS A 484 -16.13 -19.51 16.42
C LYS A 484 -16.59 -20.41 17.58
N PRO A 485 -16.56 -21.75 17.37
CA PRO A 485 -16.90 -22.71 18.42
C PRO A 485 -15.84 -22.81 19.51
#